data_2eb8eb5704452013cd33cff19197029f
#
_entry.id   2eb8eb5704452013cd33cff19197029f
#
_cell.length_a   1.000
_cell.length_b   1.000
_cell.length_c   1.000
_cell.angle_alpha   90.00
_cell.angle_beta   90.00
_cell.angle_gamma   90.00
#
_symmetry.space_group_name_H-M   'P 1'
#
loop_
_entity.id
_entity.type
_entity.pdbx_description
1 polymer ?
#
loop_
_entity_poly.entity_id
_entity_poly.type
_entity_poly.pdbx_seq_one_letter_code
_entity_poly.pdbx_strand_id
1 'polypeptide(L)'
;MLVTIRPSPGGIGGVIAAPPSKSMAHRAVLCAALAVGRSHITHLEFSKDISATLSAAAQLCAAVDTGADNATVQGLGHFLPLTAPVDCCESGSTLRFLIPIASLTGQQVTFTGRGRLMERPQSVYETLYREQNLRFEQSPAGLTVEGALTPGDYRLAGNVSSQFISGLLFALPLLPGDSQLHLIPPVESRSYIDMTRAVQAAFGVHSRWLDETTLLLPGGQQYHPCDYNVEGDYSQAAFPAVLGAVCGGVTITGLAPDTLQGDAAILDILRRCGAVFTRKGDSVTFAKAPLHGVDIDLADCPDLGPVLMVLGLLCE
;
A
#
# COMPACT_ATOMS: atom_id res chain seq x y z
N MET A 1 -13.47 20.69 -10.53
CA MET A 1 -14.45 19.84 -11.23
C MET A 1 -15.80 20.06 -10.59
N LEU A 2 -16.86 20.35 -11.35
CA LEU A 2 -18.22 20.48 -10.84
C LEU A 2 -18.94 19.16 -11.10
N VAL A 3 -19.47 18.53 -10.05
CA VAL A 3 -20.23 17.27 -10.13
C VAL A 3 -21.67 17.53 -9.70
N THR A 4 -22.63 17.16 -10.54
CA THR A 4 -24.06 17.24 -10.21
C THR A 4 -24.59 15.83 -9.93
N ILE A 5 -25.07 15.61 -8.73
CA ILE A 5 -25.72 14.33 -8.34
C ILE A 5 -27.23 14.50 -8.58
N ARG A 6 -27.82 13.54 -9.30
CA ARG A 6 -29.27 13.50 -9.55
C ARG A 6 -29.85 12.21 -8.97
N PRO A 7 -31.08 12.24 -8.43
CA PRO A 7 -31.79 11.03 -8.04
C PRO A 7 -31.95 10.07 -9.22
N SER A 8 -31.84 8.77 -8.94
CA SER A 8 -32.10 7.70 -9.93
C SER A 8 -33.45 7.04 -9.64
N PRO A 9 -34.56 7.48 -10.28
CA PRO A 9 -35.91 6.96 -10.00
C PRO A 9 -36.10 5.52 -10.47
N GLY A 10 -35.25 5.00 -11.36
CA GLY A 10 -35.32 3.64 -11.90
C GLY A 10 -34.60 2.57 -11.05
N GLY A 11 -34.11 2.92 -9.86
CA GLY A 11 -33.22 2.07 -9.06
C GLY A 11 -31.77 2.18 -9.50
N ILE A 12 -30.89 1.54 -8.75
CA ILE A 12 -29.44 1.48 -9.00
C ILE A 12 -29.07 0.01 -9.12
N GLY A 13 -28.33 -0.33 -10.16
CA GLY A 13 -27.85 -1.69 -10.38
C GLY A 13 -26.90 -1.75 -11.57
N GLY A 14 -26.23 -2.87 -11.73
CA GLY A 14 -25.29 -3.09 -12.81
C GLY A 14 -24.04 -3.84 -12.38
N VAL A 15 -23.10 -3.97 -13.30
CA VAL A 15 -21.80 -4.61 -13.07
C VAL A 15 -20.72 -3.54 -13.06
N ILE A 16 -19.86 -3.57 -12.05
CA ILE A 16 -18.70 -2.69 -11.93
C ILE A 16 -17.46 -3.55 -11.66
N ALA A 17 -16.39 -3.31 -12.40
CA ALA A 17 -15.10 -3.90 -12.07
C ALA A 17 -14.43 -3.11 -10.94
N ALA A 18 -13.88 -3.81 -9.95
CA ALA A 18 -13.03 -3.19 -8.95
C ALA A 18 -11.80 -2.59 -9.66
N PRO A 19 -11.43 -1.34 -9.39
CA PRO A 19 -10.18 -0.79 -9.90
C PRO A 19 -8.98 -1.56 -9.30
N PRO A 20 -7.80 -1.51 -9.91
CA PRO A 20 -6.61 -2.14 -9.35
C PRO A 20 -6.23 -1.56 -7.99
N SER A 21 -5.78 -2.41 -7.08
CA SER A 21 -5.38 -2.01 -5.73
C SER A 21 -4.15 -1.10 -5.76
N LYS A 22 -4.36 0.17 -5.39
CA LYS A 22 -3.29 1.15 -5.28
C LYS A 22 -2.20 0.69 -4.31
N SER A 23 -2.60 0.12 -3.19
CA SER A 23 -1.69 -0.39 -2.16
C SER A 23 -0.81 -1.53 -2.65
N MET A 24 -1.35 -2.45 -3.45
CA MET A 24 -0.57 -3.54 -4.06
C MET A 24 0.32 -3.02 -5.20
N ALA A 25 -0.19 -2.09 -6.02
CA ALA A 25 0.54 -1.50 -7.14
C ALA A 25 1.83 -0.80 -6.70
N HIS A 26 1.79 0.04 -5.64
CA HIS A 26 3.00 0.66 -5.08
C HIS A 26 4.07 -0.38 -4.74
N ARG A 27 3.65 -1.48 -4.09
CA ARG A 27 4.53 -2.55 -3.64
C ARG A 27 5.16 -3.29 -4.81
N ALA A 28 4.35 -3.67 -5.80
CA ALA A 28 4.81 -4.38 -6.99
C ALA A 28 5.81 -3.54 -7.80
N VAL A 29 5.53 -2.24 -7.98
CA VAL A 29 6.43 -1.31 -8.68
C VAL A 29 7.78 -1.21 -7.98
N LEU A 30 7.79 -1.08 -6.65
CA LEU A 30 9.05 -0.96 -5.89
C LEU A 30 9.83 -2.27 -5.86
N CYS A 31 9.18 -3.42 -5.69
CA CYS A 31 9.85 -4.72 -5.78
C CYS A 31 10.46 -4.94 -7.18
N ALA A 32 9.74 -4.58 -8.24
CA ALA A 32 10.22 -4.66 -9.61
C ALA A 32 11.42 -3.72 -9.87
N ALA A 33 11.40 -2.52 -9.30
CA ALA A 33 12.48 -1.55 -9.43
C ALA A 33 13.77 -2.00 -8.71
N LEU A 34 13.61 -2.67 -7.56
CA LEU A 34 14.73 -3.22 -6.78
C LEU A 34 15.24 -4.56 -7.34
N ALA A 35 14.49 -5.23 -8.21
CA ALA A 35 14.90 -6.47 -8.86
C ALA A 35 15.99 -6.22 -9.92
N VAL A 36 16.81 -7.25 -10.19
CA VAL A 36 17.77 -7.19 -11.30
C VAL A 36 17.16 -7.87 -12.52
N GLY A 37 16.66 -7.07 -13.46
CA GLY A 37 16.01 -7.59 -14.65
C GLY A 37 14.64 -6.97 -14.91
N ARG A 38 13.91 -7.57 -15.85
CA ARG A 38 12.64 -7.05 -16.37
C ARG A 38 11.45 -7.70 -15.70
N SER A 39 10.56 -6.89 -15.15
CA SER A 39 9.26 -7.28 -14.60
C SER A 39 8.16 -6.63 -15.43
N HIS A 40 7.03 -7.34 -15.57
CA HIS A 40 5.85 -6.81 -16.22
C HIS A 40 4.69 -6.75 -15.23
N ILE A 41 4.21 -5.54 -14.92
CA ILE A 41 3.14 -5.31 -13.96
C ILE A 41 1.88 -4.94 -14.72
N THR A 42 0.84 -5.76 -14.60
CA THR A 42 -0.45 -5.59 -15.28
C THR A 42 -1.56 -5.17 -14.34
N HIS A 43 -2.66 -4.71 -14.91
CA HIS A 43 -3.82 -4.19 -14.18
C HIS A 43 -3.39 -3.03 -13.26
N LEU A 44 -2.85 -1.95 -13.86
CA LEU A 44 -2.45 -0.72 -13.20
C LEU A 44 -3.40 0.42 -13.55
N GLU A 45 -3.70 1.24 -12.56
CA GLU A 45 -4.30 2.55 -12.77
C GLU A 45 -3.27 3.65 -12.45
N PHE A 46 -3.00 4.52 -13.40
CA PHE A 46 -2.01 5.59 -13.26
C PHE A 46 -2.57 6.79 -12.50
N SER A 47 -2.93 6.56 -11.23
CA SER A 47 -3.19 7.66 -10.29
C SER A 47 -1.94 8.53 -10.12
N LYS A 48 -2.11 9.76 -9.60
CA LYS A 48 -0.96 10.63 -9.29
C LYS A 48 0.06 9.96 -8.37
N ASP A 49 -0.43 9.15 -7.43
CA ASP A 49 0.41 8.43 -6.46
C ASP A 49 1.24 7.34 -7.14
N ILE A 50 0.61 6.52 -7.99
CA ILE A 50 1.33 5.45 -8.73
C ILE A 50 2.31 6.05 -9.73
N SER A 51 1.92 7.12 -10.43
CA SER A 51 2.82 7.85 -11.34
C SER A 51 4.03 8.43 -10.60
N ALA A 52 3.85 8.95 -9.38
CA ALA A 52 4.95 9.42 -8.54
C ALA A 52 5.90 8.27 -8.15
N THR A 53 5.36 7.08 -7.80
CA THR A 53 6.20 5.91 -7.47
C THR A 53 6.99 5.41 -8.68
N LEU A 54 6.36 5.32 -9.85
CA LEU A 54 7.04 4.93 -11.10
C LEU A 54 8.15 5.92 -11.47
N SER A 55 7.85 7.23 -11.39
CA SER A 55 8.84 8.29 -11.65
C SER A 55 10.02 8.22 -10.68
N ALA A 56 9.75 8.03 -9.39
CA ALA A 56 10.78 7.90 -8.37
C ALA A 56 11.63 6.63 -8.56
N ALA A 57 11.01 5.51 -8.91
CA ALA A 57 11.72 4.28 -9.24
C ALA A 57 12.64 4.46 -10.46
N ALA A 58 12.17 5.14 -11.50
CA ALA A 58 12.96 5.47 -12.68
C ALA A 58 14.15 6.39 -12.37
N GLN A 59 13.97 7.31 -11.43
CA GLN A 59 15.03 8.21 -11.00
C GLN A 59 16.08 7.52 -10.12
N LEU A 60 15.66 6.52 -9.33
CA LEU A 60 16.53 5.87 -8.34
C LEU A 60 17.28 4.66 -8.90
N CYS A 61 16.61 3.72 -9.54
CA CYS A 61 17.22 2.41 -9.82
C CYS A 61 16.58 1.59 -10.95
N ALA A 62 15.70 2.15 -11.78
CA ALA A 62 15.03 1.39 -12.82
C ALA A 62 14.90 2.17 -14.14
N ALA A 63 14.63 1.46 -15.26
CA ALA A 63 14.01 2.04 -16.43
C ALA A 63 12.54 1.61 -16.46
N VAL A 64 11.66 2.54 -16.75
CA VAL A 64 10.20 2.33 -16.69
C VAL A 64 9.58 2.69 -18.04
N ASP A 65 8.79 1.77 -18.58
CA ASP A 65 7.95 1.97 -19.76
C ASP A 65 6.49 1.67 -19.39
N THR A 66 5.55 2.55 -19.77
CA THR A 66 4.15 2.45 -19.36
C THR A 66 3.23 2.28 -20.56
N GLY A 67 2.35 1.27 -20.47
CA GLY A 67 1.23 1.07 -21.40
C GLY A 67 -0.04 1.76 -20.94
N ALA A 68 -1.19 1.26 -21.38
CA ALA A 68 -2.50 1.82 -21.01
C ALA A 68 -2.88 1.49 -19.56
N ASP A 69 -2.62 0.24 -19.13
CA ASP A 69 -2.97 -0.33 -17.82
C ASP A 69 -1.88 -1.25 -17.27
N ASN A 70 -0.66 -1.05 -17.72
CA ASN A 70 0.49 -1.87 -17.34
C ASN A 70 1.78 -1.07 -17.37
N ALA A 71 2.81 -1.57 -16.70
CA ALA A 71 4.15 -1.03 -16.75
C ALA A 71 5.20 -2.15 -16.89
N THR A 72 6.19 -1.91 -17.72
CA THR A 72 7.42 -2.70 -17.73
C THR A 72 8.47 -1.96 -16.92
N VAL A 73 8.97 -2.61 -15.88
CA VAL A 73 9.99 -2.07 -14.98
C VAL A 73 11.26 -2.91 -15.14
N GLN A 74 12.31 -2.29 -15.67
CA GLN A 74 13.63 -2.88 -15.78
C GLN A 74 14.49 -2.39 -14.63
N GLY A 75 14.58 -3.17 -13.55
CA GLY A 75 15.45 -2.86 -12.42
C GLY A 75 16.92 -3.03 -12.80
N LEU A 76 17.75 -2.08 -12.41
CA LEU A 76 19.15 -1.97 -12.85
C LEU A 76 20.13 -2.74 -11.96
N GLY A 77 19.72 -3.14 -10.75
CA GLY A 77 20.59 -3.79 -9.76
C GLY A 77 21.59 -2.84 -9.08
N HIS A 78 21.50 -1.56 -9.35
CA HIS A 78 22.29 -0.51 -8.71
C HIS A 78 21.50 0.80 -8.69
N PHE A 79 21.87 1.69 -7.78
CA PHE A 79 21.27 3.02 -7.70
C PHE A 79 21.96 3.99 -8.65
N LEU A 80 21.14 4.84 -9.25
CA LEU A 80 21.61 5.91 -10.15
C LEU A 80 22.09 7.11 -9.32
N PRO A 81 23.08 7.89 -9.82
CA PRO A 81 23.40 9.17 -9.24
C PRO A 81 22.22 10.14 -9.35
N LEU A 82 21.79 10.69 -8.21
CA LEU A 82 20.68 11.64 -8.18
C LEU A 82 21.17 13.04 -8.55
N THR A 83 20.58 13.63 -9.58
CA THR A 83 20.88 15.00 -10.02
C THR A 83 19.82 16.02 -9.63
N ALA A 84 18.70 15.54 -9.09
CA ALA A 84 17.57 16.36 -8.66
C ALA A 84 16.82 15.68 -7.49
N PRO A 85 16.06 16.42 -6.68
CA PRO A 85 15.18 15.85 -5.68
C PRO A 85 14.17 14.88 -6.26
N VAL A 86 13.78 13.87 -5.48
CA VAL A 86 12.73 12.89 -5.82
C VAL A 86 11.37 13.50 -5.48
N ASP A 87 10.54 13.81 -6.49
CA ASP A 87 9.20 14.36 -6.28
C ASP A 87 8.20 13.24 -5.98
N CYS A 88 7.74 13.18 -4.73
CA CYS A 88 6.71 12.24 -4.28
C CYS A 88 5.27 12.76 -4.53
N CYS A 89 5.09 13.89 -5.19
CA CYS A 89 3.79 14.55 -5.37
C CYS A 89 3.04 14.72 -4.03
N GLU A 90 1.86 14.12 -3.88
CA GLU A 90 1.08 14.11 -2.63
C GLU A 90 1.09 12.73 -1.96
N SER A 91 1.88 11.78 -2.50
CA SER A 91 1.88 10.36 -2.10
C SER A 91 2.68 10.10 -0.83
N GLY A 92 1.98 9.85 0.27
CA GLY A 92 2.59 9.40 1.52
C GLY A 92 3.22 8.01 1.42
N SER A 93 2.65 7.11 0.63
CA SER A 93 3.20 5.78 0.38
C SER A 93 4.53 5.86 -0.35
N THR A 94 4.60 6.65 -1.43
CA THR A 94 5.84 6.85 -2.19
C THR A 94 6.95 7.38 -1.28
N LEU A 95 6.68 8.45 -0.53
CA LEU A 95 7.67 9.04 0.38
C LEU A 95 8.16 8.03 1.43
N ARG A 96 7.22 7.42 2.18
CA ARG A 96 7.58 6.54 3.31
C ARG A 96 8.25 5.25 2.89
N PHE A 97 7.89 4.71 1.72
CA PHE A 97 8.55 3.50 1.20
C PHE A 97 9.97 3.80 0.70
N LEU A 98 10.16 4.97 0.10
CA LEU A 98 11.44 5.34 -0.50
C LEU A 98 12.49 5.83 0.50
N ILE A 99 12.11 6.37 1.65
CA ILE A 99 13.07 6.84 2.66
C ILE A 99 14.08 5.74 3.05
N PRO A 100 13.67 4.55 3.50
CA PRO A 100 14.64 3.49 3.80
C PRO A 100 15.36 2.94 2.57
N ILE A 101 14.69 2.88 1.40
CA ILE A 101 15.33 2.46 0.15
C ILE A 101 16.46 3.43 -0.25
N ALA A 102 16.23 4.73 -0.09
CA ALA A 102 17.25 5.73 -0.36
C ALA A 102 18.51 5.56 0.49
N SER A 103 18.36 5.11 1.73
CA SER A 103 19.49 4.83 2.62
C SER A 103 20.36 3.65 2.18
N LEU A 104 19.89 2.80 1.26
CA LEU A 104 20.75 1.77 0.67
C LEU A 104 21.83 2.37 -0.23
N THR A 105 21.65 3.61 -0.70
CA THR A 105 22.66 4.30 -1.53
C THR A 105 23.85 4.80 -0.73
N GLY A 106 23.69 5.01 0.58
CA GLY A 106 24.66 5.70 1.44
C GLY A 106 24.86 7.17 1.11
N GLN A 107 24.18 7.71 0.08
CA GLN A 107 24.30 9.07 -0.40
C GLN A 107 23.23 9.98 0.17
N GLN A 108 23.40 11.29 -0.02
CA GLN A 108 22.35 12.25 0.30
C GLN A 108 21.23 12.16 -0.74
N VAL A 109 19.99 11.95 -0.27
CA VAL A 109 18.79 11.95 -1.09
C VAL A 109 17.80 12.97 -0.52
N THR A 110 17.31 13.85 -1.39
CA THR A 110 16.28 14.83 -1.03
C THR A 110 14.96 14.47 -1.71
N PHE A 111 13.91 14.41 -0.90
CA PHE A 111 12.53 14.22 -1.34
C PHE A 111 11.78 15.55 -1.30
N THR A 112 10.93 15.75 -2.29
CA THR A 112 9.98 16.87 -2.33
C THR A 112 8.56 16.36 -2.47
N GLY A 113 7.59 17.23 -2.20
CA GLY A 113 6.19 16.88 -2.32
C GLY A 113 5.31 18.11 -2.47
N ARG A 114 4.03 17.87 -2.69
CA ARG A 114 3.01 18.91 -2.88
C ARG A 114 1.94 18.80 -1.80
N GLY A 115 1.10 19.84 -1.74
CA GLY A 115 0.05 19.94 -0.74
C GLY A 115 0.66 19.88 0.68
N ARG A 116 0.14 19.00 1.51
CA ARG A 116 0.57 18.85 2.90
C ARG A 116 1.56 17.68 3.12
N LEU A 117 2.14 17.11 2.05
CA LEU A 117 2.98 15.92 2.19
C LEU A 117 4.19 16.16 3.11
N MET A 118 4.89 17.29 2.90
CA MET A 118 6.08 17.62 3.68
C MET A 118 5.76 18.07 5.12
N GLU A 119 4.51 18.38 5.43
CA GLU A 119 4.05 18.71 6.77
C GLU A 119 3.69 17.47 7.60
N ARG A 120 3.48 16.32 6.93
CA ARG A 120 3.12 15.07 7.61
C ARG A 120 4.31 14.58 8.44
N PRO A 121 4.10 14.22 9.73
CA PRO A 121 5.20 13.82 10.60
C PRO A 121 5.87 12.53 10.07
N GLN A 122 7.20 12.53 10.10
CA GLN A 122 8.06 11.39 9.81
C GLN A 122 8.90 10.99 11.04
N SER A 123 8.40 11.29 12.23
CA SER A 123 9.10 11.12 13.52
C SER A 123 9.59 9.69 13.76
N VAL A 124 8.93 8.69 13.19
CA VAL A 124 9.36 7.28 13.27
C VAL A 124 10.73 7.11 12.61
N TYR A 125 10.89 7.56 11.38
CA TYR A 125 12.17 7.51 10.67
C TYR A 125 13.19 8.48 11.26
N GLU A 126 12.78 9.68 11.66
CA GLU A 126 13.68 10.63 12.32
C GLU A 126 14.37 10.00 13.55
N THR A 127 13.59 9.28 14.36
CA THR A 127 14.13 8.58 15.54
C THR A 127 15.10 7.48 15.13
N LEU A 128 14.73 6.61 14.18
CA LEU A 128 15.58 5.52 13.69
C LEU A 128 16.91 6.03 13.11
N TYR A 129 16.84 7.08 12.29
CA TYR A 129 18.04 7.67 11.69
C TYR A 129 18.97 8.28 12.75
N ARG A 130 18.40 8.99 13.73
CA ARG A 130 19.18 9.54 14.86
C ARG A 130 19.85 8.45 15.70
N GLU A 131 19.16 7.33 15.96
CA GLU A 131 19.72 6.18 16.68
C GLU A 131 20.91 5.54 15.97
N GLN A 132 20.92 5.59 14.64
CA GLN A 132 22.03 5.11 13.81
C GLN A 132 23.04 6.20 13.42
N ASN A 133 22.93 7.42 13.98
CA ASN A 133 23.77 8.58 13.66
C ASN A 133 23.74 8.96 12.16
N LEU A 134 22.59 8.77 11.51
CA LEU A 134 22.36 9.15 10.14
C LEU A 134 21.65 10.52 10.07
N ARG A 135 21.83 11.23 8.95
CA ARG A 135 21.19 12.51 8.74
C ARG A 135 19.72 12.34 8.35
N PHE A 136 18.86 13.09 9.01
CA PHE A 136 17.44 13.20 8.71
C PHE A 136 16.98 14.64 8.95
N GLU A 137 16.61 15.35 7.91
CA GLU A 137 16.18 16.74 8.00
C GLU A 137 14.87 16.91 7.25
N GLN A 138 13.81 17.27 7.95
CA GLN A 138 12.50 17.57 7.37
C GLN A 138 12.18 19.05 7.51
N SER A 139 11.70 19.66 6.44
CA SER A 139 11.22 21.02 6.37
C SER A 139 10.03 21.13 5.42
N PRO A 140 9.30 22.25 5.38
CA PRO A 140 8.25 22.48 4.38
C PRO A 140 8.76 22.41 2.93
N ALA A 141 10.05 22.66 2.69
CA ALA A 141 10.67 22.62 1.36
C ALA A 141 11.03 21.20 0.90
N GLY A 142 11.17 20.26 1.82
CA GLY A 142 11.54 18.87 1.50
C GLY A 142 12.06 18.09 2.71
N LEU A 143 12.38 16.84 2.45
CA LEU A 143 12.97 15.92 3.41
C LEU A 143 14.29 15.38 2.84
N THR A 144 15.37 15.53 3.59
CA THR A 144 16.71 15.05 3.20
C THR A 144 17.18 13.96 4.14
N VAL A 145 17.64 12.86 3.58
CA VAL A 145 18.30 11.75 4.31
C VAL A 145 19.67 11.49 3.74
N GLU A 146 20.60 11.04 4.60
CA GLU A 146 21.96 10.69 4.21
C GLU A 146 22.52 9.62 5.13
N GLY A 147 23.23 8.66 4.54
CA GLY A 147 23.87 7.55 5.22
C GLY A 147 23.14 6.23 5.03
N ALA A 148 23.87 5.15 5.27
CA ALA A 148 23.40 3.78 5.06
C ALA A 148 22.83 3.19 6.35
N LEU A 149 21.61 2.60 6.26
CA LEU A 149 21.07 1.78 7.35
C LEU A 149 21.97 0.56 7.59
N THR A 150 22.04 0.13 8.84
CA THR A 150 22.79 -1.07 9.25
C THR A 150 21.85 -2.20 9.66
N PRO A 151 22.23 -3.47 9.47
CA PRO A 151 21.45 -4.60 10.00
C PRO A 151 21.35 -4.52 11.52
N GLY A 152 20.29 -5.08 12.09
CA GLY A 152 20.11 -5.15 13.54
C GLY A 152 18.65 -5.06 13.99
N ASP A 153 18.47 -4.67 15.25
CA ASP A 153 17.16 -4.59 15.89
C ASP A 153 16.55 -3.20 15.73
N TYR A 154 15.36 -3.16 15.16
CA TYR A 154 14.56 -1.97 14.94
C TYR A 154 13.30 -2.01 15.80
N ARG A 155 13.03 -0.97 16.55
CA ARG A 155 11.87 -0.86 17.43
C ARG A 155 10.95 0.26 16.97
N LEU A 156 9.69 -0.07 16.71
CA LEU A 156 8.66 0.87 16.27
C LEU A 156 7.38 0.66 17.07
N ALA A 157 6.65 1.75 17.32
CA ALA A 157 5.29 1.60 17.82
C ALA A 157 4.42 0.91 16.76
N GLY A 158 3.64 -0.10 17.16
CA GLY A 158 2.81 -0.88 16.24
C GLY A 158 1.54 -0.16 15.77
N ASN A 159 1.16 0.94 16.47
CA ASN A 159 0.01 1.78 16.14
C ASN A 159 0.36 3.02 15.29
N VAL A 160 1.56 3.04 14.73
CA VAL A 160 1.90 4.02 13.68
C VAL A 160 1.45 3.50 12.32
N SER A 161 1.44 4.39 11.32
CA SER A 161 1.11 3.97 9.95
C SER A 161 2.01 2.80 9.50
N SER A 162 1.38 1.70 9.03
CA SER A 162 2.05 0.52 8.47
C SER A 162 3.00 0.84 7.30
N GLN A 163 2.88 2.04 6.72
CA GLN A 163 3.80 2.51 5.67
C GLN A 163 5.24 2.64 6.15
N PHE A 164 5.47 3.00 7.43
CA PHE A 164 6.82 3.03 8.01
C PHE A 164 7.44 1.63 8.10
N ILE A 165 6.64 0.67 8.54
CA ILE A 165 7.06 -0.73 8.62
C ILE A 165 7.32 -1.29 7.22
N SER A 166 6.40 -1.05 6.27
CA SER A 166 6.54 -1.47 4.88
C SER A 166 7.79 -0.89 4.20
N GLY A 167 8.13 0.37 4.47
CA GLY A 167 9.35 0.98 3.95
C GLY A 167 10.62 0.24 4.41
N LEU A 168 10.70 -0.11 5.69
CA LEU A 168 11.81 -0.91 6.23
C LEU A 168 11.83 -2.32 5.64
N LEU A 169 10.67 -2.94 5.42
CA LEU A 169 10.57 -4.24 4.76
C LEU A 169 11.21 -4.24 3.38
N PHE A 170 11.08 -3.17 2.59
CA PHE A 170 11.72 -3.09 1.27
C PHE A 170 13.25 -3.01 1.35
N ALA A 171 13.80 -2.34 2.35
CA ALA A 171 15.23 -2.04 2.42
C ALA A 171 16.04 -3.06 3.22
N LEU A 172 15.57 -3.44 4.41
CA LEU A 172 16.38 -4.23 5.35
C LEU A 172 16.80 -5.62 4.82
N PRO A 173 15.99 -6.36 4.04
CA PRO A 173 16.42 -7.63 3.48
C PRO A 173 17.60 -7.54 2.50
N LEU A 174 17.87 -6.35 1.95
CA LEU A 174 18.99 -6.09 1.04
C LEU A 174 20.31 -5.81 1.76
N LEU A 175 20.27 -5.58 3.07
CA LEU A 175 21.45 -5.36 3.90
C LEU A 175 22.24 -6.67 4.09
N PRO A 176 23.56 -6.61 4.36
CA PRO A 176 24.39 -7.81 4.41
C PRO A 176 24.14 -8.73 5.60
N GLY A 177 23.38 -8.30 6.60
CA GLY A 177 23.06 -9.07 7.80
C GLY A 177 21.57 -9.06 8.12
N ASP A 178 21.17 -9.98 9.00
CA ASP A 178 19.79 -10.11 9.45
C ASP A 178 19.32 -8.89 10.25
N SER A 179 18.03 -8.58 10.12
CA SER A 179 17.38 -7.54 10.91
C SER A 179 16.11 -8.08 11.57
N GLN A 180 15.73 -7.49 12.71
CA GLN A 180 14.47 -7.77 13.38
C GLN A 180 13.69 -6.47 13.56
N LEU A 181 12.39 -6.52 13.24
CA LEU A 181 11.46 -5.43 13.55
C LEU A 181 10.62 -5.84 14.75
N HIS A 182 10.78 -5.11 15.85
CA HIS A 182 9.99 -5.29 17.07
C HIS A 182 8.89 -4.22 17.12
N LEU A 183 7.64 -4.64 16.94
CA LEU A 183 6.48 -3.76 17.00
C LEU A 183 5.96 -3.68 18.43
N ILE A 184 5.94 -2.49 19.00
CA ILE A 184 5.42 -2.25 20.35
C ILE A 184 3.90 -2.19 20.26
N PRO A 185 3.16 -3.06 20.97
CA PRO A 185 1.69 -3.11 20.93
C PRO A 185 1.01 -1.78 21.35
N PRO A 186 -0.23 -1.54 20.86
CA PRO A 186 -1.01 -2.39 19.95
C PRO A 186 -0.44 -2.38 18.52
N VAL A 187 -0.54 -3.52 17.80
CA VAL A 187 -0.16 -3.60 16.39
C VAL A 187 -1.41 -3.42 15.54
N GLU A 188 -1.48 -2.32 14.82
CA GLU A 188 -2.58 -1.97 13.93
C GLU A 188 -2.18 -2.13 12.46
N SER A 189 -3.16 -2.25 11.57
CA SER A 189 -2.92 -2.37 10.11
C SER A 189 -1.96 -3.50 9.73
N ARG A 190 -2.01 -4.63 10.45
CA ARG A 190 -1.16 -5.80 10.21
C ARG A 190 -1.33 -6.36 8.80
N SER A 191 -2.54 -6.30 8.27
CA SER A 191 -2.85 -6.69 6.89
C SER A 191 -1.95 -6.00 5.86
N TYR A 192 -1.65 -4.71 6.02
CA TYR A 192 -0.76 -3.97 5.12
C TYR A 192 0.71 -4.42 5.22
N ILE A 193 1.14 -4.88 6.40
CA ILE A 193 2.47 -5.47 6.59
C ILE A 193 2.54 -6.80 5.84
N ASP A 194 1.53 -7.65 6.02
CA ASP A 194 1.46 -8.97 5.36
C ASP A 194 1.26 -8.85 3.84
N MET A 195 0.52 -7.85 3.36
CA MET A 195 0.49 -7.49 1.93
C MET A 195 1.88 -7.16 1.38
N THR A 196 2.68 -6.37 2.12
CA THR A 196 4.06 -6.06 1.71
C THR A 196 4.90 -7.32 1.61
N ARG A 197 4.84 -8.17 2.61
CA ARG A 197 5.55 -9.46 2.66
C ARG A 197 5.14 -10.41 1.53
N ALA A 198 3.85 -10.47 1.22
CA ALA A 198 3.34 -11.31 0.13
C ALA A 198 3.84 -10.84 -1.24
N VAL A 199 3.80 -9.53 -1.50
CA VAL A 199 4.36 -8.99 -2.76
C VAL A 199 5.86 -9.23 -2.82
N GLN A 200 6.61 -8.98 -1.74
CA GLN A 200 8.03 -9.28 -1.67
C GLN A 200 8.34 -10.76 -1.95
N ALA A 201 7.54 -11.69 -1.40
CA ALA A 201 7.69 -13.12 -1.62
C ALA A 201 7.52 -13.50 -3.11
N ALA A 202 6.59 -12.85 -3.84
CA ALA A 202 6.44 -13.03 -5.28
C ALA A 202 7.71 -12.60 -6.05
N PHE A 203 8.45 -11.62 -5.53
CA PHE A 203 9.73 -11.16 -6.06
C PHE A 203 10.95 -11.83 -5.39
N GLY A 204 10.75 -12.94 -4.66
CA GLY A 204 11.82 -13.78 -4.10
C GLY A 204 12.42 -13.29 -2.78
N VAL A 205 11.89 -12.25 -2.15
CA VAL A 205 12.34 -11.74 -0.85
C VAL A 205 11.40 -12.17 0.25
N HIS A 206 11.94 -12.78 1.30
CA HIS A 206 11.18 -13.43 2.35
C HIS A 206 11.48 -12.86 3.73
N SER A 207 10.44 -12.73 4.53
CA SER A 207 10.50 -12.41 5.95
C SER A 207 9.52 -13.31 6.71
N ARG A 208 9.68 -13.43 8.02
CA ARG A 208 8.78 -14.26 8.82
C ARG A 208 8.49 -13.64 10.18
N TRP A 209 7.27 -13.80 10.63
CA TRP A 209 6.93 -13.53 12.02
C TRP A 209 7.60 -14.57 12.93
N LEU A 210 8.31 -14.11 13.95
CA LEU A 210 8.83 -14.94 15.03
C LEU A 210 7.78 -15.14 16.12
N ASP A 211 7.00 -14.09 16.36
CA ASP A 211 5.87 -14.02 17.27
C ASP A 211 4.85 -13.00 16.76
N GLU A 212 3.88 -12.60 17.57
CA GLU A 212 2.83 -11.64 17.18
C GLU A 212 3.34 -10.22 16.88
N THR A 213 4.53 -9.89 17.36
CA THR A 213 5.06 -8.51 17.32
C THR A 213 6.44 -8.40 16.68
N THR A 214 7.11 -9.53 16.43
CA THR A 214 8.49 -9.54 15.95
C THR A 214 8.59 -10.16 14.56
N LEU A 215 9.11 -9.40 13.61
CA LEU A 215 9.45 -9.85 12.25
C LEU A 215 10.95 -10.07 12.12
N LEU A 216 11.35 -11.24 11.63
CA LEU A 216 12.71 -11.51 11.17
C LEU A 216 12.81 -11.24 9.66
N LEU A 217 13.80 -10.46 9.28
CA LEU A 217 14.18 -10.14 7.92
C LEU A 217 15.61 -10.66 7.68
N PRO A 218 15.77 -11.87 7.13
CA PRO A 218 17.08 -12.33 6.74
C PRO A 218 17.72 -11.35 5.76
N GLY A 219 19.00 -11.05 5.97
CA GLY A 219 19.77 -10.15 5.13
C GLY A 219 20.38 -10.84 3.91
N GLY A 220 21.05 -10.05 3.07
CA GLY A 220 21.73 -10.57 1.87
C GLY A 220 20.79 -11.09 0.79
N GLN A 221 19.50 -10.80 0.89
CA GLN A 221 18.51 -11.20 -0.12
C GLN A 221 18.57 -10.29 -1.34
N GLN A 222 18.01 -10.76 -2.43
CA GLN A 222 17.93 -10.02 -3.70
C GLN A 222 16.51 -10.16 -4.27
N TYR A 223 15.95 -9.06 -4.76
CA TYR A 223 14.71 -9.12 -5.53
C TYR A 223 14.97 -9.73 -6.91
N HIS A 224 14.05 -10.58 -7.34
CA HIS A 224 14.07 -11.20 -8.67
C HIS A 224 12.94 -10.66 -9.53
N PRO A 225 13.15 -10.51 -10.86
CA PRO A 225 12.08 -10.03 -11.74
C PRO A 225 10.90 -11.00 -11.74
N CYS A 226 9.69 -10.43 -11.77
CA CYS A 226 8.44 -11.18 -11.73
C CYS A 226 7.39 -10.49 -12.57
N ASP A 227 6.60 -11.26 -13.31
CA ASP A 227 5.37 -10.77 -13.90
C ASP A 227 4.28 -10.78 -12.82
N TYR A 228 3.72 -9.60 -12.53
CA TYR A 228 2.81 -9.41 -11.41
C TYR A 228 1.51 -8.77 -11.88
N ASN A 229 0.38 -9.43 -11.62
CA ASN A 229 -0.95 -8.88 -11.89
C ASN A 229 -1.52 -8.29 -10.59
N VAL A 230 -1.83 -6.99 -10.60
CA VAL A 230 -2.40 -6.29 -9.44
C VAL A 230 -3.86 -6.70 -9.28
N GLU A 231 -4.23 -7.16 -8.09
CA GLU A 231 -5.62 -7.53 -7.78
C GLU A 231 -6.54 -6.31 -7.61
N GLY A 232 -7.86 -6.53 -7.65
CA GLY A 232 -8.85 -5.48 -7.43
C GLY A 232 -8.81 -4.91 -6.02
N ASP A 233 -9.09 -3.61 -5.90
CA ASP A 233 -9.01 -2.82 -4.68
C ASP A 233 -10.28 -2.99 -3.83
N TYR A 234 -10.17 -3.62 -2.68
CA TYR A 234 -11.30 -3.79 -1.76
C TYR A 234 -11.71 -2.49 -1.06
N SER A 235 -10.79 -1.54 -0.83
CA SER A 235 -11.13 -0.23 -0.26
C SER A 235 -12.07 0.52 -1.19
N GLN A 236 -11.76 0.52 -2.51
CA GLN A 236 -12.61 1.15 -3.52
C GLN A 236 -13.88 0.34 -3.79
N ALA A 237 -13.80 -0.98 -3.79
CA ALA A 237 -14.96 -1.86 -3.96
C ALA A 237 -15.96 -1.76 -2.81
N ALA A 238 -15.54 -1.31 -1.64
CA ALA A 238 -16.42 -1.12 -0.49
C ALA A 238 -17.55 -0.12 -0.75
N PHE A 239 -17.30 0.92 -1.57
CA PHE A 239 -18.35 1.91 -1.92
C PHE A 239 -19.49 1.28 -2.73
N PRO A 240 -19.25 0.62 -3.87
CA PRO A 240 -20.32 -0.08 -4.58
C PRO A 240 -20.88 -1.30 -3.81
N ALA A 241 -20.12 -1.90 -2.88
CA ALA A 241 -20.62 -2.97 -2.02
C ALA A 241 -21.69 -2.46 -1.05
N VAL A 242 -21.45 -1.34 -0.38
CA VAL A 242 -22.43 -0.66 0.50
C VAL A 242 -23.64 -0.24 -0.32
N LEU A 243 -23.44 0.37 -1.50
CA LEU A 243 -24.53 0.72 -2.40
C LEU A 243 -25.37 -0.50 -2.79
N GLY A 244 -24.71 -1.62 -3.14
CA GLY A 244 -25.37 -2.87 -3.48
C GLY A 244 -26.14 -3.48 -2.31
N ALA A 245 -25.60 -3.42 -1.10
CA ALA A 245 -26.29 -3.91 0.10
C ALA A 245 -27.59 -3.14 0.38
N VAL A 246 -27.58 -1.83 0.15
CA VAL A 246 -28.74 -0.95 0.38
C VAL A 246 -29.78 -1.04 -0.75
N CYS A 247 -29.33 -1.01 -1.99
CA CYS A 247 -30.22 -0.90 -3.17
C CYS A 247 -30.53 -2.24 -3.84
N GLY A 248 -29.65 -3.21 -3.73
CA GLY A 248 -29.65 -4.45 -4.51
C GLY A 248 -29.18 -4.26 -5.96
N GLY A 249 -29.02 -5.36 -6.69
CA GLY A 249 -28.75 -5.35 -8.13
C GLY A 249 -27.35 -4.90 -8.55
N VAL A 250 -26.41 -4.74 -7.63
CA VAL A 250 -25.01 -4.42 -7.93
C VAL A 250 -24.17 -5.69 -7.92
N THR A 251 -23.38 -5.88 -8.97
CA THR A 251 -22.35 -6.93 -9.06
C THR A 251 -20.98 -6.28 -9.16
N ILE A 252 -20.05 -6.68 -8.32
CA ILE A 252 -18.65 -6.22 -8.32
C ILE A 252 -17.79 -7.39 -8.80
N THR A 253 -16.92 -7.16 -9.77
CA THR A 253 -15.99 -8.16 -10.33
C THR A 253 -14.54 -7.80 -10.01
N GLY A 254 -13.63 -8.77 -10.13
CA GLY A 254 -12.18 -8.56 -9.91
C GLY A 254 -11.76 -8.61 -8.43
N LEU A 255 -12.62 -9.11 -7.53
CA LEU A 255 -12.32 -9.24 -6.10
C LEU A 255 -11.70 -10.61 -5.79
N ALA A 256 -10.38 -10.69 -5.68
CA ALA A 256 -9.68 -11.92 -5.36
C ALA A 256 -10.20 -12.53 -4.04
N PRO A 257 -10.57 -13.83 -4.02
CA PRO A 257 -11.10 -14.46 -2.80
C PRO A 257 -10.06 -14.62 -1.69
N ASP A 258 -8.80 -14.85 -2.06
CA ASP A 258 -7.69 -15.14 -1.15
C ASP A 258 -6.79 -13.91 -0.93
N THR A 259 -7.38 -12.70 -1.03
CA THR A 259 -6.67 -11.44 -0.84
C THR A 259 -6.17 -11.27 0.59
N LEU A 260 -5.04 -10.58 0.75
CA LEU A 260 -4.53 -10.11 2.03
C LEU A 260 -4.92 -8.66 2.36
N GLN A 261 -5.72 -8.03 1.51
CA GLN A 261 -6.23 -6.68 1.79
C GLN A 261 -7.15 -6.72 3.02
N GLY A 262 -6.80 -5.97 4.07
CA GLY A 262 -7.62 -5.90 5.29
C GLY A 262 -9.05 -5.42 5.03
N ASP A 263 -9.20 -4.58 4.00
CA ASP A 263 -10.49 -4.04 3.58
C ASP A 263 -11.45 -5.08 2.98
N ALA A 264 -10.98 -6.31 2.71
CA ALA A 264 -11.86 -7.44 2.40
C ALA A 264 -12.86 -7.74 3.53
N ALA A 265 -12.57 -7.28 4.75
CA ALA A 265 -13.48 -7.28 5.89
C ALA A 265 -14.84 -6.62 5.59
N ILE A 266 -14.93 -5.74 4.58
CA ILE A 266 -16.20 -5.14 4.17
C ILE A 266 -17.30 -6.18 3.91
N LEU A 267 -16.95 -7.32 3.31
CA LEU A 267 -17.94 -8.36 3.01
C LEU A 267 -18.46 -9.04 4.29
N ASP A 268 -17.60 -9.26 5.27
CA ASP A 268 -18.03 -9.80 6.56
C ASP A 268 -18.83 -8.77 7.37
N ILE A 269 -18.39 -7.52 7.39
CA ILE A 269 -19.11 -6.41 8.03
C ILE A 269 -20.51 -6.29 7.44
N LEU A 270 -20.65 -6.26 6.12
CA LEU A 270 -21.95 -6.20 5.43
C LEU A 270 -22.83 -7.42 5.76
N ARG A 271 -22.27 -8.62 5.82
CA ARG A 271 -23.01 -9.83 6.21
C ARG A 271 -23.52 -9.71 7.65
N ARG A 272 -22.69 -9.24 8.57
CA ARG A 272 -23.07 -8.99 9.96
C ARG A 272 -24.18 -7.93 10.07
N CYS A 273 -24.17 -6.92 9.19
CA CYS A 273 -25.25 -5.94 9.09
C CYS A 273 -26.56 -6.47 8.50
N GLY A 274 -26.61 -7.74 8.05
CA GLY A 274 -27.79 -8.33 7.43
C GLY A 274 -27.82 -8.29 5.90
N ALA A 275 -26.76 -7.81 5.25
CA ALA A 275 -26.68 -7.78 3.79
C ALA A 275 -26.71 -9.18 3.20
N VAL A 276 -27.45 -9.33 2.09
CA VAL A 276 -27.56 -10.57 1.31
C VAL A 276 -26.74 -10.42 0.02
N PHE A 277 -25.76 -11.28 -0.16
CA PHE A 277 -24.98 -11.34 -1.38
C PHE A 277 -24.51 -12.75 -1.69
N THR A 278 -24.21 -13.01 -2.95
CA THR A 278 -23.61 -14.25 -3.44
C THR A 278 -22.26 -13.97 -4.03
N ARG A 279 -21.29 -14.88 -3.76
CA ARG A 279 -19.97 -14.83 -4.36
C ARG A 279 -19.80 -15.96 -5.36
N LYS A 280 -19.29 -15.64 -6.55
CA LYS A 280 -18.95 -16.62 -7.57
C LYS A 280 -17.57 -16.27 -8.14
N GLY A 281 -16.54 -17.00 -7.70
CA GLY A 281 -15.16 -16.68 -8.01
C GLY A 281 -14.76 -15.31 -7.45
N ASP A 282 -14.34 -14.43 -8.33
CA ASP A 282 -13.95 -13.04 -8.04
C ASP A 282 -15.11 -12.03 -8.08
N SER A 283 -16.33 -12.50 -8.31
CA SER A 283 -17.51 -11.65 -8.44
C SER A 283 -18.42 -11.76 -7.23
N VAL A 284 -18.93 -10.62 -6.77
CA VAL A 284 -19.87 -10.51 -5.64
C VAL A 284 -21.13 -9.77 -6.11
N THR A 285 -22.31 -10.40 -5.99
CA THR A 285 -23.61 -9.84 -6.39
C THR A 285 -24.47 -9.61 -5.16
N PHE A 286 -24.94 -8.39 -4.97
CA PHE A 286 -25.75 -7.96 -3.84
C PHE A 286 -27.24 -7.99 -4.17
N ALA A 287 -28.02 -8.46 -3.21
CA ALA A 287 -29.47 -8.34 -3.20
C ALA A 287 -29.89 -7.35 -2.09
N LYS A 288 -30.98 -6.61 -2.30
CA LYS A 288 -31.52 -5.71 -1.30
C LYS A 288 -32.01 -6.48 -0.08
N ALA A 289 -31.61 -6.03 1.11
CA ALA A 289 -32.07 -6.57 2.39
C ALA A 289 -32.19 -5.45 3.43
N PRO A 290 -32.98 -5.63 4.49
CA PRO A 290 -32.95 -4.75 5.66
C PRO A 290 -31.58 -4.84 6.34
N LEU A 291 -31.01 -3.68 6.67
CA LEU A 291 -29.69 -3.60 7.33
C LEU A 291 -29.85 -3.08 8.75
N HIS A 292 -29.04 -3.59 9.66
CA HIS A 292 -28.99 -3.17 11.06
C HIS A 292 -27.56 -2.83 11.49
N GLY A 293 -27.43 -2.00 12.52
CA GLY A 293 -26.14 -1.58 13.05
C GLY A 293 -25.38 -2.72 13.74
N VAL A 294 -24.05 -2.65 13.68
CA VAL A 294 -23.14 -3.57 14.37
C VAL A 294 -21.91 -2.81 14.88
N ASP A 295 -21.26 -3.36 15.90
CA ASP A 295 -19.97 -2.86 16.36
C ASP A 295 -18.86 -3.30 15.40
N ILE A 296 -18.00 -2.36 15.00
CA ILE A 296 -16.93 -2.58 14.01
C ILE A 296 -15.61 -2.08 14.60
N ASP A 297 -14.60 -2.93 14.58
CA ASP A 297 -13.20 -2.57 14.82
C ASP A 297 -12.53 -2.22 13.49
N LEU A 298 -11.95 -1.03 13.40
CA LEU A 298 -11.26 -0.52 12.20
C LEU A 298 -9.74 -0.65 12.28
N ALA A 299 -9.19 -1.27 13.31
CA ALA A 299 -7.73 -1.35 13.51
C ALA A 299 -6.98 -1.94 12.30
N ASP A 300 -7.57 -2.95 11.64
CA ASP A 300 -6.97 -3.61 10.46
C ASP A 300 -7.55 -3.16 9.11
N CYS A 301 -8.59 -2.33 9.10
CA CYS A 301 -9.25 -1.84 7.89
C CYS A 301 -9.66 -0.35 7.96
N PRO A 302 -8.71 0.54 8.30
CA PRO A 302 -9.03 1.96 8.55
C PRO A 302 -9.60 2.68 7.32
N ASP A 303 -9.26 2.23 6.12
CA ASP A 303 -9.72 2.83 4.87
C ASP A 303 -11.22 2.62 4.62
N LEU A 304 -11.85 1.65 5.31
CA LEU A 304 -13.31 1.45 5.27
C LEU A 304 -14.10 2.49 6.09
N GLY A 305 -13.44 3.23 6.99
CA GLY A 305 -14.12 4.19 7.88
C GLY A 305 -15.11 5.11 7.18
N PRO A 306 -14.75 5.82 6.11
CA PRO A 306 -15.66 6.76 5.45
C PRO A 306 -16.93 6.10 4.88
N VAL A 307 -16.82 4.93 4.24
CA VAL A 307 -17.98 4.24 3.66
C VAL A 307 -18.85 3.59 4.74
N LEU A 308 -18.24 3.11 5.83
CA LEU A 308 -18.99 2.54 6.96
C LEU A 308 -19.77 3.60 7.75
N MET A 309 -19.28 4.85 7.81
CA MET A 309 -20.07 5.96 8.34
C MET A 309 -21.35 6.17 7.52
N VAL A 310 -21.27 6.07 6.20
CA VAL A 310 -22.45 6.16 5.32
C VAL A 310 -23.38 4.95 5.55
N LEU A 311 -22.83 3.74 5.65
CA LEU A 311 -23.61 2.53 5.95
C LEU A 311 -24.38 2.69 7.26
N GLY A 312 -23.72 3.18 8.33
CA GLY A 312 -24.34 3.38 9.62
C GLY A 312 -25.54 4.34 9.62
N LEU A 313 -25.56 5.31 8.70
CA LEU A 313 -26.72 6.21 8.51
C LEU A 313 -27.91 5.51 7.82
N LEU A 314 -27.68 4.37 7.20
CA LEU A 314 -28.65 3.63 6.39
C LEU A 314 -29.11 2.32 7.06
N CYS A 315 -28.53 1.98 8.22
CA CYS A 315 -28.95 0.87 9.07
C CYS A 315 -30.07 1.29 10.03
N GLU A 316 -30.94 0.33 10.38
CA GLU A 316 -32.00 0.50 11.42
C GLU A 316 -31.42 0.26 12.82
#